data_f179941b943d002f7b61989ab341b8f9
#
_entry.id   f179941b943d002f7b61989ab341b8f9
#
_cell.length_a   1.000
_cell.length_b   1.000
_cell.length_c   1.000
_cell.angle_alpha   90.00
_cell.angle_beta   90.00
_cell.angle_gamma   90.00
#
_symmetry.space_group_name_H-M   'P 1'
#
loop_
_entity.id
_entity.type
_entity.pdbx_description
1 polymer ?
#
loop_
_entity_poly.entity_id
_entity_poly.type
_entity_poly.pdbx_seq_one_letter_code
_entity_poly.pdbx_strand_id
1 'polypeptide(L)'
;MTDLTPREIVSELDRHIVGQNDAKRAVAVAMRNRWRRKQLPDELRDEVYPKNILMIGPTGVGKTEISRRLAKLARAPFLKVEATKFTEVGYVGRDVEQIIRDLVDSSIAMTRDHMREDVRARAKEAAEERVIEAIAGADARDATREMFRKKLRSGELDDTVIELEVADTSNPMSMLDLPGQPGSQMGMMNLGDIFGKAMGGRTSRKKMTVASSYDVLFGEEADKLLDDEIVTKAALTAVEQSGIVFLDEIDKVCARADARGADVSREGVQRDLLPLIEGTTVSTKHGPVKTDHIL
;
A
#
# COMPACT_ATOMS: atom_id res chain seq x y z
N MET A 1 -7.45 4.04 -13.46
CA MET A 1 -6.75 5.24 -13.97
C MET A 1 -7.77 6.20 -14.50
N THR A 2 -7.72 7.46 -14.10
CA THR A 2 -8.62 8.50 -14.57
C THR A 2 -8.36 8.82 -16.04
N ASP A 3 -9.42 8.95 -16.83
CA ASP A 3 -9.38 9.28 -18.26
C ASP A 3 -9.14 10.78 -18.50
N LEU A 4 -8.48 11.44 -17.56
CA LEU A 4 -8.21 12.87 -17.59
C LEU A 4 -7.24 13.22 -18.72
N THR A 5 -7.54 14.30 -19.42
CA THR A 5 -6.61 14.94 -20.36
C THR A 5 -5.46 15.62 -19.62
N PRO A 6 -4.32 15.90 -20.27
CA PRO A 6 -3.22 16.65 -19.62
C PRO A 6 -3.65 18.01 -19.06
N ARG A 7 -4.61 18.70 -19.70
CA ARG A 7 -5.14 19.98 -19.21
C ARG A 7 -5.93 19.82 -17.92
N GLU A 8 -6.76 18.78 -17.82
CA GLU A 8 -7.53 18.48 -16.62
C GLU A 8 -6.62 18.05 -15.47
N ILE A 9 -5.56 17.25 -15.74
CA ILE A 9 -4.55 16.91 -14.74
C ILE A 9 -3.86 18.15 -14.20
N VAL A 10 -3.47 19.10 -15.07
CA VAL A 10 -2.86 20.37 -14.64
C VAL A 10 -3.85 21.15 -13.79
N SER A 11 -5.12 21.25 -14.21
CA SER A 11 -6.17 21.96 -13.45
C SER A 11 -6.37 21.36 -12.05
N GLU A 12 -6.34 20.03 -11.91
CA GLU A 12 -6.39 19.39 -10.60
C GLU A 12 -5.17 19.67 -9.73
N LEU A 13 -3.97 19.69 -10.35
CA LEU A 13 -2.74 20.07 -9.65
C LEU A 13 -2.74 21.55 -9.22
N ASP A 14 -3.35 22.46 -10.00
CA ASP A 14 -3.45 23.88 -9.71
C ASP A 14 -4.23 24.18 -8.42
N ARG A 15 -5.14 23.31 -8.02
CA ARG A 15 -5.88 23.42 -6.75
C ARG A 15 -4.97 23.33 -5.51
N HIS A 16 -3.79 22.73 -5.66
CA HIS A 16 -2.92 22.41 -4.53
C HIS A 16 -1.51 22.98 -4.64
N ILE A 17 -1.09 23.35 -5.84
CA ILE A 17 0.28 23.76 -6.14
C ILE A 17 0.25 25.09 -6.88
N VAL A 18 0.79 26.12 -6.27
CA VAL A 18 0.90 27.45 -6.88
C VAL A 18 2.11 27.51 -7.81
N GLY A 19 1.93 28.01 -9.01
CA GLY A 19 3.01 28.12 -10.00
C GLY A 19 3.44 26.76 -10.57
N GLN A 20 4.71 26.60 -10.90
CA GLN A 20 5.33 25.36 -11.42
C GLN A 20 4.64 24.80 -12.69
N ASN A 21 4.20 25.68 -13.59
CA ASN A 21 3.37 25.32 -14.74
C ASN A 21 4.06 24.31 -15.67
N ASP A 22 5.37 24.46 -15.91
CA ASP A 22 6.12 23.56 -16.80
C ASP A 22 6.27 22.17 -16.17
N ALA A 23 6.56 22.10 -14.87
CA ALA A 23 6.64 20.84 -14.14
C ALA A 23 5.28 20.11 -14.13
N LYS A 24 4.18 20.83 -13.83
CA LYS A 24 2.82 20.27 -13.88
C LYS A 24 2.47 19.73 -15.26
N ARG A 25 2.82 20.47 -16.32
CA ARG A 25 2.59 20.05 -17.70
C ARG A 25 3.40 18.80 -18.06
N ALA A 26 4.68 18.77 -17.70
CA ALA A 26 5.55 17.62 -17.95
C ALA A 26 5.01 16.34 -17.29
N VAL A 27 4.65 16.40 -16.01
CA VAL A 27 4.09 15.24 -15.30
C VAL A 27 2.71 14.84 -15.81
N ALA A 28 1.88 15.81 -16.21
CA ALA A 28 0.57 15.52 -16.80
C ALA A 28 0.69 14.78 -18.15
N VAL A 29 1.65 15.15 -18.97
CA VAL A 29 1.97 14.45 -20.23
C VAL A 29 2.48 13.05 -19.97
N ALA A 30 3.40 12.87 -19.00
CA ALA A 30 3.91 11.55 -18.62
C ALA A 30 2.78 10.62 -18.17
N MET A 31 1.84 11.13 -17.36
CA MET A 31 0.67 10.37 -16.94
C MET A 31 -0.23 9.98 -18.10
N ARG A 32 -0.50 10.90 -19.02
CA ARG A 32 -1.33 10.61 -20.19
C ARG A 32 -0.66 9.58 -21.11
N ASN A 33 0.66 9.62 -21.24
CA ASN A 33 1.40 8.62 -22.00
C ASN A 33 1.31 7.22 -21.35
N ARG A 34 1.36 7.14 -20.01
CA ARG A 34 1.13 5.86 -19.31
C ARG A 34 -0.30 5.34 -19.52
N TRP A 35 -1.28 6.22 -19.51
CA TRP A 35 -2.66 5.82 -19.80
C TRP A 35 -2.78 5.30 -21.25
N ARG A 36 -2.20 6.01 -22.24
CA ARG A 36 -2.17 5.57 -23.64
C ARG A 36 -1.48 4.22 -23.82
N ARG A 37 -0.35 4.01 -23.12
CA ARG A 37 0.35 2.75 -23.14
C ARG A 37 -0.54 1.58 -22.73
N LYS A 38 -1.36 1.75 -21.71
CA LYS A 38 -2.31 0.72 -21.23
C LYS A 38 -3.41 0.37 -22.25
N GLN A 39 -3.63 1.21 -23.25
CA GLN A 39 -4.61 0.95 -24.31
C GLN A 39 -3.97 0.21 -25.49
N LEU A 40 -2.67 0.01 -25.49
CA LEU A 40 -1.97 -0.73 -26.55
C LEU A 40 -2.17 -2.24 -26.37
N PRO A 41 -2.15 -3.02 -27.48
CA PRO A 41 -2.01 -4.46 -27.41
C PRO A 41 -0.75 -4.87 -26.64
N ASP A 42 -0.78 -6.06 -26.03
CA ASP A 42 0.27 -6.53 -25.13
C ASP A 42 1.67 -6.48 -25.75
N GLU A 43 1.79 -6.90 -27.03
CA GLU A 43 3.05 -6.91 -27.77
C GLU A 43 3.69 -5.51 -27.89
N LEU A 44 2.87 -4.48 -28.16
CA LEU A 44 3.36 -3.10 -28.26
C LEU A 44 3.49 -2.41 -26.90
N ARG A 45 2.70 -2.84 -25.94
CA ARG A 45 2.74 -2.26 -24.60
C ARG A 45 4.08 -2.50 -23.91
N ASP A 46 4.67 -3.67 -24.11
CA ASP A 46 5.94 -4.04 -23.47
C ASP A 46 7.15 -3.34 -24.10
N GLU A 47 7.02 -2.87 -25.36
CA GLU A 47 8.05 -2.08 -26.04
C GLU A 47 8.04 -0.58 -25.65
N VAL A 48 7.01 -0.10 -24.95
CA VAL A 48 6.87 1.32 -24.59
C VAL A 48 7.26 1.55 -23.15
N TYR A 49 8.46 2.08 -22.92
CA TYR A 49 8.99 2.40 -21.59
C TYR A 49 8.52 3.79 -21.11
N PRO A 50 8.25 3.96 -19.81
CA PRO A 50 8.02 5.28 -19.25
C PRO A 50 9.29 6.12 -19.33
N LYS A 51 9.10 7.43 -19.49
CA LYS A 51 10.23 8.39 -19.44
C LYS A 51 10.37 8.89 -18.02
N ASN A 52 11.50 8.61 -17.39
CA ASN A 52 11.83 9.13 -16.08
C ASN A 52 11.93 10.65 -16.12
N ILE A 53 11.52 11.32 -15.03
CA ILE A 53 11.45 12.78 -14.95
C ILE A 53 12.47 13.26 -13.93
N LEU A 54 13.41 14.11 -14.36
CA LEU A 54 14.31 14.82 -13.48
C LEU A 54 13.68 16.16 -13.08
N MET A 55 13.45 16.34 -11.77
CA MET A 55 12.93 17.58 -11.21
C MET A 55 14.05 18.38 -10.55
N ILE A 56 14.36 19.57 -11.07
CA ILE A 56 15.40 20.46 -10.57
C ILE A 56 14.76 21.71 -9.98
N GLY A 57 15.21 22.13 -8.81
CA GLY A 57 14.75 23.35 -8.16
C GLY A 57 15.06 23.36 -6.67
N PRO A 58 14.96 24.53 -6.00
CA PRO A 58 15.23 24.66 -4.57
C PRO A 58 14.27 23.82 -3.70
N THR A 59 14.61 23.67 -2.44
CA THR A 59 13.73 23.00 -1.46
C THR A 59 12.45 23.80 -1.25
N GLY A 60 11.34 23.12 -1.03
CA GLY A 60 10.05 23.75 -0.70
C GLY A 60 9.21 24.22 -1.89
N VAL A 61 9.69 24.10 -3.13
CA VAL A 61 8.95 24.53 -4.33
C VAL A 61 7.85 23.56 -4.80
N GLY A 62 7.58 22.48 -4.07
CA GLY A 62 6.49 21.56 -4.36
C GLY A 62 6.83 20.33 -5.21
N LYS A 63 8.11 20.03 -5.47
CA LYS A 63 8.53 18.84 -6.25
C LYS A 63 7.88 17.54 -5.77
N THR A 64 8.00 17.25 -4.49
CA THR A 64 7.39 16.05 -3.86
C THR A 64 5.87 16.08 -3.92
N GLU A 65 5.27 17.26 -3.71
CA GLU A 65 3.81 17.40 -3.71
C GLU A 65 3.21 17.15 -5.09
N ILE A 66 3.88 17.63 -6.15
CA ILE A 66 3.48 17.34 -7.54
C ILE A 66 3.42 15.82 -7.76
N SER A 67 4.48 15.09 -7.40
CA SER A 67 4.56 13.64 -7.60
C SER A 67 3.52 12.88 -6.78
N ARG A 68 3.33 13.27 -5.52
CA ARG A 68 2.34 12.65 -4.63
C ARG A 68 0.91 12.86 -5.12
N ARG A 69 0.56 14.08 -5.54
CA ARG A 69 -0.77 14.39 -6.08
C ARG A 69 -1.02 13.66 -7.39
N LEU A 70 0.00 13.59 -8.24
CA LEU A 70 -0.07 12.84 -9.48
C LEU A 70 -0.39 11.35 -9.23
N ALA A 71 0.34 10.72 -8.32
CA ALA A 71 0.09 9.32 -7.95
C ALA A 71 -1.33 9.09 -7.41
N LYS A 72 -1.82 10.03 -6.57
CA LYS A 72 -3.18 9.98 -6.05
C LYS A 72 -4.23 10.11 -7.16
N LEU A 73 -4.05 11.03 -8.11
CA LEU A 73 -4.93 11.18 -9.28
C LEU A 73 -4.92 9.92 -10.15
N ALA A 74 -3.76 9.30 -10.30
CA ALA A 74 -3.60 8.07 -11.07
C ALA A 74 -4.10 6.82 -10.35
N ARG A 75 -4.40 6.88 -9.06
CA ARG A 75 -4.59 5.71 -8.20
C ARG A 75 -3.46 4.70 -8.38
N ALA A 76 -2.23 5.20 -8.39
CA ALA A 76 -1.03 4.42 -8.62
C ALA A 76 -0.28 4.18 -7.31
N PRO A 77 0.36 3.01 -7.13
CA PRO A 77 1.29 2.81 -6.03
C PRO A 77 2.37 3.88 -6.04
N PHE A 78 2.62 4.49 -4.89
CA PHE A 78 3.57 5.59 -4.76
C PHE A 78 4.47 5.42 -3.56
N LEU A 79 5.76 5.57 -3.79
CA LEU A 79 6.75 5.58 -2.72
C LEU A 79 7.66 6.81 -2.86
N LYS A 80 7.84 7.55 -1.76
CA LYS A 80 8.87 8.57 -1.63
C LYS A 80 10.03 8.01 -0.81
N VAL A 81 11.23 8.10 -1.34
CA VAL A 81 12.47 7.72 -0.64
C VAL A 81 13.51 8.81 -0.79
N GLU A 82 14.39 8.94 0.19
CA GLU A 82 15.57 9.80 0.15
C GLU A 82 16.77 8.96 -0.30
N ALA A 83 17.44 9.33 -1.38
CA ALA A 83 18.56 8.58 -1.94
C ALA A 83 19.70 8.39 -0.93
N THR A 84 19.83 9.32 0.01
CA THR A 84 20.86 9.28 1.07
C THR A 84 20.64 8.19 2.14
N LYS A 85 19.48 7.54 2.15
CA LYS A 85 19.17 6.44 3.09
C LYS A 85 19.69 5.08 2.66
N PHE A 86 20.17 4.98 1.42
CA PHE A 86 20.70 3.74 0.87
C PHE A 86 22.22 3.68 1.00
N THR A 87 22.71 2.46 1.11
CA THR A 87 24.14 2.17 1.14
C THR A 87 24.45 1.10 0.08
N GLU A 88 25.69 1.04 -0.35
CA GLU A 88 26.15 0.01 -1.28
C GLU A 88 25.85 -1.39 -0.74
N VAL A 89 25.46 -2.30 -1.62
CA VAL A 89 25.21 -3.71 -1.26
C VAL A 89 26.44 -4.33 -0.57
N GLY A 90 26.19 -4.92 0.61
CA GLY A 90 27.27 -5.50 1.45
C GLY A 90 27.77 -4.61 2.58
N TYR A 91 27.37 -3.34 2.65
CA TYR A 91 27.57 -2.48 3.81
C TYR A 91 26.35 -2.46 4.73
N VAL A 92 26.55 -2.06 5.98
CA VAL A 92 25.43 -1.92 6.95
C VAL A 92 24.52 -0.79 6.49
N GLY A 93 23.33 -1.14 6.01
CA GLY A 93 22.33 -0.18 5.53
C GLY A 93 21.23 -0.87 4.70
N ARG A 94 20.35 -0.06 4.11
CA ARG A 94 19.29 -0.55 3.22
C ARG A 94 19.82 -0.66 1.79
N ASP A 95 19.62 -1.81 1.15
CA ASP A 95 19.88 -1.95 -0.27
C ASP A 95 18.82 -1.18 -1.11
N VAL A 96 19.17 -0.86 -2.35
CA VAL A 96 18.28 -0.10 -3.23
C VAL A 96 17.03 -0.90 -3.66
N GLU A 97 17.10 -2.24 -3.67
CA GLU A 97 15.96 -3.09 -4.00
C GLU A 97 14.85 -2.99 -2.95
N GLN A 98 15.19 -2.53 -1.72
CA GLN A 98 14.19 -2.27 -0.68
C GLN A 98 13.14 -1.25 -1.13
N ILE A 99 13.46 -0.35 -2.06
CA ILE A 99 12.52 0.57 -2.71
C ILE A 99 11.35 -0.21 -3.33
N ILE A 100 11.67 -1.26 -4.06
CA ILE A 100 10.65 -2.05 -4.76
C ILE A 100 9.86 -2.90 -3.76
N ARG A 101 10.51 -3.46 -2.75
CA ARG A 101 9.83 -4.23 -1.69
C ARG A 101 8.85 -3.35 -0.94
N ASP A 102 9.26 -2.14 -0.54
CA ASP A 102 8.40 -1.17 0.16
C ASP A 102 7.25 -0.68 -0.75
N LEU A 103 7.50 -0.50 -2.05
CA LEU A 103 6.47 -0.13 -3.03
C LEU A 103 5.41 -1.24 -3.18
N VAL A 104 5.82 -2.50 -3.18
CA VAL A 104 4.91 -3.65 -3.22
C VAL A 104 4.04 -3.71 -1.96
N ASP A 105 4.64 -3.58 -0.78
CA ASP A 105 3.89 -3.59 0.47
C ASP A 105 2.85 -2.44 0.52
N SER A 106 3.23 -1.25 0.07
CA SER A 106 2.32 -0.10 -0.08
C SER A 106 1.20 -0.37 -1.11
N SER A 107 1.53 -1.04 -2.21
CA SER A 107 0.56 -1.40 -3.25
C SER A 107 -0.46 -2.40 -2.75
N ILE A 108 -0.04 -3.42 -1.99
CA ILE A 108 -0.94 -4.43 -1.43
C ILE A 108 -1.93 -3.77 -0.49
N ALA A 109 -1.48 -2.89 0.41
CA ALA A 109 -2.36 -2.15 1.30
C ALA A 109 -3.38 -1.31 0.51
N MET A 110 -2.92 -0.54 -0.49
CA MET A 110 -3.79 0.28 -1.34
C MET A 110 -4.80 -0.56 -2.14
N THR A 111 -4.36 -1.68 -2.70
CA THR A 111 -5.22 -2.57 -3.50
C THR A 111 -6.28 -3.23 -2.62
N ARG A 112 -5.90 -3.67 -1.42
CA ARG A 112 -6.83 -4.23 -0.42
C ARG A 112 -7.90 -3.21 -0.05
N ASP A 113 -7.53 -1.97 0.22
CA ASP A 113 -8.48 -0.91 0.56
C ASP A 113 -9.47 -0.63 -0.59
N HIS A 114 -9.00 -0.63 -1.85
CA HIS A 114 -9.87 -0.50 -3.00
C HIS A 114 -10.85 -1.67 -3.14
N MET A 115 -10.36 -2.90 -2.99
CA MET A 115 -11.22 -4.09 -3.08
C MET A 115 -12.21 -4.18 -1.92
N ARG A 116 -11.84 -3.69 -0.71
CA ARG A 116 -12.79 -3.56 0.41
C ARG A 116 -13.95 -2.62 0.08
N GLU A 117 -13.68 -1.51 -0.62
CA GLU A 117 -14.77 -0.62 -1.08
C GLU A 117 -15.69 -1.30 -2.10
N ASP A 118 -15.15 -2.14 -2.99
CA ASP A 118 -15.95 -2.88 -3.98
C ASP A 118 -16.91 -3.90 -3.31
N VAL A 119 -16.49 -4.53 -2.21
CA VAL A 119 -17.32 -5.47 -1.44
C VAL A 119 -18.11 -4.82 -0.31
N ARG A 120 -18.04 -3.50 -0.16
CA ARG A 120 -18.55 -2.75 0.99
C ARG A 120 -20.03 -3.03 1.31
N ALA A 121 -20.88 -3.08 0.30
CA ALA A 121 -22.31 -3.32 0.50
C ALA A 121 -22.57 -4.70 1.11
N ARG A 122 -21.91 -5.73 0.60
CA ARG A 122 -22.02 -7.11 1.08
C ARG A 122 -21.42 -7.27 2.47
N ALA A 123 -20.28 -6.63 2.72
CA ALA A 123 -19.63 -6.67 4.02
C ALA A 123 -20.46 -5.97 5.10
N LYS A 124 -21.13 -4.86 4.76
CA LYS A 124 -22.07 -4.18 5.67
C LYS A 124 -23.27 -5.04 6.02
N GLU A 125 -23.85 -5.72 5.04
CA GLU A 125 -25.00 -6.60 5.26
C GLU A 125 -24.59 -7.80 6.16
N ALA A 126 -23.44 -8.39 5.93
CA ALA A 126 -22.90 -9.46 6.76
C ALA A 126 -22.59 -8.99 8.20
N ALA A 127 -22.01 -7.81 8.36
CA ALA A 127 -21.77 -7.22 9.68
C ALA A 127 -23.06 -6.93 10.43
N GLU A 128 -24.08 -6.38 9.76
CA GLU A 128 -25.42 -6.14 10.33
C GLU A 128 -26.04 -7.46 10.84
N GLU A 129 -25.93 -8.53 10.07
CA GLU A 129 -26.46 -9.85 10.45
C GLU A 129 -25.75 -10.40 11.69
N ARG A 130 -24.43 -10.27 11.81
CA ARG A 130 -23.68 -10.67 13.01
C ARG A 130 -24.07 -9.87 14.25
N VAL A 131 -24.35 -8.58 14.12
CA VAL A 131 -24.85 -7.74 15.23
C VAL A 131 -26.24 -8.22 15.65
N ILE A 132 -27.13 -8.50 14.70
CA ILE A 132 -28.47 -9.04 14.97
C ILE A 132 -28.38 -10.39 15.69
N GLU A 133 -27.51 -11.26 15.26
CA GLU A 133 -27.27 -12.56 15.89
C GLU A 133 -26.78 -12.41 17.33
N ALA A 134 -25.86 -11.47 17.59
CA ALA A 134 -25.36 -11.18 18.95
C ALA A 134 -26.43 -10.63 19.89
N ILE A 135 -27.42 -9.87 19.37
CA ILE A 135 -28.50 -9.28 20.17
C ILE A 135 -29.64 -10.26 20.36
N ALA A 136 -30.09 -10.90 19.28
CA ALA A 136 -31.32 -11.71 19.25
C ALA A 136 -31.06 -13.18 19.53
N GLY A 137 -29.81 -13.65 19.41
CA GLY A 137 -29.41 -15.05 19.45
C GLY A 137 -29.49 -15.72 18.07
N ALA A 138 -28.69 -16.80 17.90
CA ALA A 138 -28.59 -17.52 16.63
C ALA A 138 -29.93 -18.13 16.16
N ASP A 139 -30.79 -18.56 17.09
CA ASP A 139 -32.06 -19.22 16.83
C ASP A 139 -33.25 -18.23 16.72
N ALA A 140 -33.00 -16.92 16.63
CA ALA A 140 -34.05 -15.91 16.56
C ALA A 140 -34.89 -16.08 15.27
N ARG A 141 -36.23 -15.96 15.40
CA ARG A 141 -37.16 -16.03 14.28
C ARG A 141 -36.99 -14.81 13.36
N ASP A 142 -37.30 -14.97 12.07
CA ASP A 142 -37.15 -13.90 11.05
C ASP A 142 -37.85 -12.59 11.45
N ALA A 143 -39.06 -12.70 12.03
CA ALA A 143 -39.80 -11.51 12.50
C ALA A 143 -39.03 -10.74 13.60
N THR A 144 -38.32 -11.46 14.49
CA THR A 144 -37.50 -10.87 15.54
C THR A 144 -36.25 -10.22 14.95
N ARG A 145 -35.58 -10.89 14.00
CA ARG A 145 -34.43 -10.35 13.28
C ARG A 145 -34.79 -9.07 12.54
N GLU A 146 -35.93 -9.06 11.83
CA GLU A 146 -36.41 -7.86 11.14
C GLU A 146 -36.72 -6.70 12.09
N MET A 147 -37.30 -6.98 13.25
CA MET A 147 -37.52 -5.95 14.28
C MET A 147 -36.21 -5.33 14.76
N PHE A 148 -35.21 -6.15 15.07
CA PHE A 148 -33.89 -5.66 15.49
C PHE A 148 -33.17 -4.92 14.35
N ARG A 149 -33.28 -5.38 13.09
CA ARG A 149 -32.73 -4.70 11.92
C ARG A 149 -33.28 -3.27 11.77
N LYS A 150 -34.58 -3.09 11.98
CA LYS A 150 -35.19 -1.75 11.97
C LYS A 150 -34.65 -0.86 13.08
N LYS A 151 -34.52 -1.39 14.30
CA LYS A 151 -33.98 -0.65 15.46
C LYS A 151 -32.50 -0.29 15.29
N LEU A 152 -31.70 -1.18 14.70
CA LEU A 152 -30.29 -0.92 14.35
C LEU A 152 -30.18 0.23 13.35
N ARG A 153 -31.00 0.20 12.31
CA ARG A 153 -31.00 1.25 11.27
C ARG A 153 -31.56 2.59 11.76
N SER A 154 -32.37 2.59 12.81
CA SER A 154 -32.86 3.82 13.48
C SER A 154 -31.86 4.40 14.50
N GLY A 155 -30.78 3.67 14.85
CA GLY A 155 -29.82 4.06 15.87
C GLY A 155 -30.29 3.85 17.30
N GLU A 156 -31.45 3.23 17.53
CA GLU A 156 -31.99 2.99 18.89
C GLU A 156 -31.11 2.05 19.73
N LEU A 157 -30.23 1.27 19.10
CA LEU A 157 -29.41 0.26 19.75
C LEU A 157 -27.92 0.63 19.82
N ASP A 158 -27.54 1.80 19.37
CA ASP A 158 -26.14 2.21 19.23
C ASP A 158 -25.31 2.09 20.53
N ASP A 159 -25.91 2.43 21.66
CA ASP A 159 -25.27 2.36 22.99
C ASP A 159 -25.40 0.99 23.66
N THR A 160 -26.13 0.05 23.05
CA THR A 160 -26.30 -1.30 23.60
C THR A 160 -24.96 -2.04 23.57
N VAL A 161 -24.54 -2.59 24.73
CA VAL A 161 -23.31 -3.39 24.83
C VAL A 161 -23.61 -4.83 24.43
N ILE A 162 -22.86 -5.31 23.46
CA ILE A 162 -22.93 -6.68 22.94
C ILE A 162 -21.61 -7.40 23.15
N GLU A 163 -21.65 -8.70 23.26
CA GLU A 163 -20.47 -9.57 23.30
C GLU A 163 -20.30 -10.25 21.93
N LEU A 164 -19.15 -10.02 21.31
CA LEU A 164 -18.83 -10.51 19.97
C LEU A 164 -17.56 -11.33 19.99
N GLU A 165 -17.54 -12.37 19.20
CA GLU A 165 -16.31 -13.07 18.84
C GLU A 165 -15.68 -12.35 17.64
N VAL A 166 -14.51 -11.73 17.89
CA VAL A 166 -13.74 -11.01 16.87
C VAL A 166 -12.35 -11.65 16.73
N ALA A 167 -11.78 -11.53 15.54
CA ALA A 167 -10.43 -12.01 15.29
C ALA A 167 -9.43 -11.32 16.23
N ASP A 168 -8.57 -12.08 16.88
CA ASP A 168 -7.53 -11.55 17.74
C ASP A 168 -6.34 -11.12 16.90
N THR A 169 -6.25 -9.82 16.64
CA THR A 169 -5.13 -9.19 15.92
C THR A 169 -3.94 -8.89 16.84
N SER A 170 -4.01 -9.22 18.13
CA SER A 170 -2.90 -9.02 19.05
C SER A 170 -1.75 -9.95 18.68
N ASN A 171 -0.58 -9.37 18.42
CA ASN A 171 0.63 -10.09 18.06
C ASN A 171 1.07 -10.95 19.27
N PRO A 172 1.10 -12.29 19.16
CA PRO A 172 1.48 -13.14 20.30
C PRO A 172 2.94 -12.95 20.72
N MET A 173 3.74 -12.23 19.94
CA MET A 173 5.15 -11.97 20.22
C MET A 173 5.41 -10.87 21.24
N SER A 174 4.43 -10.01 21.56
CA SER A 174 4.63 -8.99 22.59
C SER A 174 4.55 -9.55 24.03
N MET A 175 4.14 -10.81 24.19
CA MET A 175 4.07 -11.47 25.51
C MET A 175 5.29 -12.34 25.83
N LEU A 176 6.23 -12.51 24.91
CA LEU A 176 7.45 -13.30 25.12
C LEU A 176 8.70 -12.42 25.29
N ASP A 177 8.54 -11.27 25.94
CA ASP A 177 9.69 -10.55 26.49
C ASP A 177 10.18 -11.28 27.74
N LEU A 178 10.90 -12.36 27.54
CA LEU A 178 11.71 -12.98 28.60
C LEU A 178 13.02 -12.19 28.72
N PRO A 179 13.24 -11.46 29.84
CA PRO A 179 14.49 -10.74 30.03
C PRO A 179 15.61 -11.76 30.25
N GLY A 180 16.52 -11.89 29.32
CA GLY A 180 17.79 -12.52 29.65
C GLY A 180 18.50 -13.44 28.66
N GLN A 181 18.28 -13.41 27.35
CA GLN A 181 19.20 -14.07 26.42
C GLN A 181 19.41 -13.30 25.10
N PRO A 182 20.57 -12.69 24.88
CA PRO A 182 20.95 -12.16 23.58
C PRO A 182 21.51 -13.31 22.72
N GLY A 183 20.82 -13.69 21.66
CA GLY A 183 21.45 -14.58 20.68
C GLY A 183 20.62 -15.58 19.88
N SER A 184 19.30 -15.45 19.75
CA SER A 184 18.55 -16.41 18.93
C SER A 184 17.52 -15.78 17.98
N GLN A 185 17.95 -14.77 17.22
CA GLN A 185 17.08 -14.06 16.27
C GLN A 185 16.86 -14.77 14.92
N MET A 186 17.51 -15.89 14.65
CA MET A 186 17.54 -16.47 13.30
C MET A 186 16.61 -17.69 13.07
N GLY A 187 15.95 -18.19 14.10
CA GLY A 187 15.12 -19.43 14.00
C GLY A 187 13.62 -19.26 14.22
N MET A 188 13.14 -18.10 14.67
CA MET A 188 11.76 -17.93 15.16
C MET A 188 10.79 -17.27 14.17
N MET A 189 11.24 -16.67 13.07
CA MET A 189 10.37 -15.97 12.14
C MET A 189 9.40 -16.88 11.37
N ASN A 190 9.71 -18.17 11.22
CA ASN A 190 8.85 -19.10 10.49
C ASN A 190 7.88 -19.89 11.36
N LEU A 191 8.09 -19.97 12.68
CA LEU A 191 7.17 -20.74 13.55
C LEU A 191 5.85 -20.01 13.79
N GLY A 192 5.85 -18.68 13.89
CA GLY A 192 4.65 -17.88 14.11
C GLY A 192 3.66 -17.96 12.94
N ASP A 193 4.16 -17.91 11.71
CA ASP A 193 3.35 -18.03 10.49
C ASP A 193 2.80 -19.47 10.28
N ILE A 194 3.60 -20.47 10.64
CA ILE A 194 3.19 -21.88 10.55
C ILE A 194 2.13 -22.21 11.61
N PHE A 195 2.31 -21.75 12.86
CA PHE A 195 1.33 -21.96 13.92
C PHE A 195 0.06 -21.11 13.74
N GLY A 196 0.16 -19.90 13.20
CA GLY A 196 -0.99 -19.03 12.91
C GLY A 196 -1.91 -19.61 11.84
N LYS A 197 -1.36 -20.23 10.78
CA LYS A 197 -2.14 -20.91 9.72
C LYS A 197 -2.67 -22.29 10.15
N ALA A 198 -2.00 -22.99 11.05
CA ALA A 198 -2.39 -24.33 11.48
C ALA A 198 -3.46 -24.37 12.59
N MET A 199 -3.66 -23.26 13.33
CA MET A 199 -4.61 -23.20 14.46
C MET A 199 -5.86 -22.34 14.21
N GLY A 200 -6.27 -22.11 12.97
CA GLY A 200 -7.49 -21.32 12.66
C GLY A 200 -7.55 -20.05 13.51
N GLY A 201 -7.65 -18.87 12.90
CA GLY A 201 -7.52 -17.58 13.57
C GLY A 201 -8.10 -17.56 14.99
N ARG A 202 -7.28 -17.17 15.95
CA ARG A 202 -7.73 -17.02 17.34
C ARG A 202 -8.82 -15.96 17.38
N THR A 203 -10.00 -16.34 17.87
CA THR A 203 -11.08 -15.39 18.19
C THR A 203 -11.01 -15.04 19.65
N SER A 204 -11.25 -13.78 19.98
CA SER A 204 -11.41 -13.32 21.35
C SER A 204 -12.80 -12.72 21.53
N ARG A 205 -13.43 -12.99 22.69
CA ARG A 205 -14.70 -12.36 23.05
C ARG A 205 -14.43 -10.96 23.55
N LYS A 206 -15.00 -9.97 22.88
CA LYS A 206 -14.91 -8.55 23.28
C LYS A 206 -16.31 -8.00 23.54
N LYS A 207 -16.42 -7.22 24.61
CA LYS A 207 -17.63 -6.44 24.91
C LYS A 207 -17.46 -5.05 24.33
N MET A 208 -18.39 -4.63 23.50
CA MET A 208 -18.38 -3.30 22.88
C MET A 208 -19.79 -2.84 22.57
N THR A 209 -19.97 -1.54 22.35
CA THR A 209 -21.26 -1.01 21.91
C THR A 209 -21.55 -1.41 20.47
N VAL A 210 -22.82 -1.48 20.11
CA VAL A 210 -23.28 -1.76 18.74
C VAL A 210 -22.61 -0.79 17.76
N ALA A 211 -22.60 0.53 18.06
CA ALA A 211 -21.97 1.51 17.19
C ALA A 211 -20.49 1.21 16.93
N SER A 212 -19.72 0.86 17.98
CA SER A 212 -18.28 0.54 17.84
C SER A 212 -18.03 -0.83 17.19
N SER A 213 -19.00 -1.72 17.23
CA SER A 213 -18.86 -3.06 16.64
C SER A 213 -18.91 -3.05 15.12
N TYR A 214 -19.60 -2.09 14.51
CA TYR A 214 -19.76 -2.02 13.06
C TYR A 214 -18.45 -1.87 12.31
N ASP A 215 -17.54 -1.02 12.77
CA ASP A 215 -16.24 -0.82 12.10
C ASP A 215 -15.37 -2.06 12.17
N VAL A 216 -15.38 -2.75 13.32
CA VAL A 216 -14.62 -3.99 13.52
C VAL A 216 -15.17 -5.12 12.66
N LEU A 217 -16.49 -5.34 12.74
CA LEU A 217 -17.16 -6.41 11.99
C LEU A 217 -17.12 -6.16 10.49
N PHE A 218 -17.29 -4.91 10.06
CA PHE A 218 -17.16 -4.54 8.65
C PHE A 218 -15.77 -4.89 8.10
N GLY A 219 -14.71 -4.57 8.86
CA GLY A 219 -13.35 -4.94 8.48
C GLY A 219 -13.18 -6.44 8.32
N GLU A 220 -13.64 -7.22 9.29
CA GLU A 220 -13.56 -8.69 9.25
C GLU A 220 -14.36 -9.30 8.09
N GLU A 221 -15.60 -8.84 7.89
CA GLU A 221 -16.45 -9.37 6.82
C GLU A 221 -15.94 -8.96 5.43
N ALA A 222 -15.42 -7.75 5.28
CA ALA A 222 -14.77 -7.34 4.06
C ALA A 222 -13.53 -8.21 3.76
N ASP A 223 -12.69 -8.49 4.77
CA ASP A 223 -11.51 -9.33 4.60
C ASP A 223 -11.85 -10.79 4.27
N LYS A 224 -12.94 -11.34 4.83
CA LYS A 224 -13.42 -12.68 4.45
C LYS A 224 -13.90 -12.77 3.00
N LEU A 225 -14.35 -11.65 2.42
CA LEU A 225 -14.81 -11.58 1.04
C LEU A 225 -13.66 -11.35 0.05
N LEU A 226 -12.46 -11.06 0.53
CA LEU A 226 -11.27 -10.85 -0.27
C LEU A 226 -10.42 -12.11 -0.34
N ASP A 227 -9.92 -12.38 -1.53
CA ASP A 227 -8.91 -13.43 -1.76
C ASP A 227 -7.53 -12.78 -1.75
N ASP A 228 -6.69 -13.17 -0.80
CA ASP A 228 -5.33 -12.62 -0.65
C ASP A 228 -4.45 -12.88 -1.87
N GLU A 229 -4.65 -13.97 -2.61
CA GLU A 229 -3.90 -14.22 -3.84
C GLU A 229 -4.32 -13.25 -4.94
N ILE A 230 -5.63 -12.98 -5.06
CA ILE A 230 -6.17 -12.00 -6.04
C ILE A 230 -5.68 -10.60 -5.69
N VAL A 231 -5.72 -10.20 -4.41
CA VAL A 231 -5.20 -8.90 -3.94
C VAL A 231 -3.71 -8.78 -4.28
N THR A 232 -2.91 -9.79 -3.95
CA THR A 232 -1.47 -9.78 -4.17
C THR A 232 -1.13 -9.70 -5.67
N LYS A 233 -1.76 -10.52 -6.50
CA LYS A 233 -1.56 -10.50 -7.95
C LYS A 233 -1.94 -9.15 -8.56
N ALA A 234 -3.07 -8.58 -8.16
CA ALA A 234 -3.49 -7.26 -8.62
C ALA A 234 -2.52 -6.15 -8.18
N ALA A 235 -2.01 -6.23 -6.94
CA ALA A 235 -1.03 -5.29 -6.40
C ALA A 235 0.32 -5.36 -7.13
N LEU A 236 0.84 -6.55 -7.41
CA LEU A 236 2.06 -6.75 -8.19
C LEU A 236 1.91 -6.16 -9.60
N THR A 237 0.80 -6.47 -10.27
CA THR A 237 0.50 -5.88 -11.59
C THR A 237 0.40 -4.35 -11.52
N ALA A 238 -0.19 -3.80 -10.45
CA ALA A 238 -0.27 -2.35 -10.26
C ALA A 238 1.11 -1.72 -10.06
N VAL A 239 2.02 -2.37 -9.34
CA VAL A 239 3.41 -1.92 -9.18
C VAL A 239 4.11 -1.91 -10.52
N GLU A 240 4.15 -3.03 -11.21
CA GLU A 240 4.86 -3.17 -12.48
C GLU A 240 4.35 -2.21 -13.55
N GLN A 241 3.03 -2.06 -13.68
CA GLN A 241 2.43 -1.28 -14.78
C GLN A 241 2.13 0.18 -14.43
N SER A 242 2.15 0.53 -13.14
CA SER A 242 1.68 1.86 -12.69
C SER A 242 2.50 2.45 -11.55
N GLY A 243 3.44 1.71 -10.96
CA GLY A 243 4.23 2.15 -9.83
C GLY A 243 4.94 3.48 -10.11
N ILE A 244 5.04 4.32 -9.08
CA ILE A 244 5.75 5.59 -9.13
C ILE A 244 6.68 5.65 -7.92
N VAL A 245 7.96 5.86 -8.18
CA VAL A 245 8.98 6.07 -7.14
C VAL A 245 9.52 7.49 -7.26
N PHE A 246 9.47 8.23 -6.19
CA PHE A 246 10.09 9.55 -6.09
C PHE A 246 11.38 9.46 -5.28
N LEU A 247 12.50 9.61 -5.99
CA LEU A 247 13.83 9.66 -5.37
C LEU A 247 14.15 11.12 -5.02
N ASP A 248 14.14 11.45 -3.73
CA ASP A 248 14.50 12.78 -3.23
C ASP A 248 16.01 12.85 -2.92
N GLU A 249 16.58 14.03 -2.99
CA GLU A 249 17.99 14.30 -2.67
C GLU A 249 19.01 13.50 -3.53
N ILE A 250 18.66 13.19 -4.78
CA ILE A 250 19.53 12.42 -5.67
C ILE A 250 20.87 13.12 -5.93
N ASP A 251 20.88 14.46 -5.90
CA ASP A 251 22.07 15.30 -6.04
C ASP A 251 23.15 15.00 -4.99
N LYS A 252 22.75 14.63 -3.78
CA LYS A 252 23.69 14.27 -2.71
C LYS A 252 24.41 12.95 -2.95
N VAL A 253 23.79 12.04 -3.68
CA VAL A 253 24.39 10.77 -4.09
C VAL A 253 25.26 10.96 -5.34
N CYS A 254 24.88 11.91 -6.24
CA CYS A 254 25.59 12.20 -7.48
C CYS A 254 26.74 13.22 -7.33
N ALA A 255 26.97 13.77 -6.15
CA ALA A 255 28.05 14.75 -5.92
C ALA A 255 29.41 14.06 -6.13
N ARG A 256 30.28 14.70 -6.95
CA ARG A 256 31.68 14.27 -7.08
C ARG A 256 32.41 14.46 -5.77
N ALA A 257 33.19 13.48 -5.42
CA ALA A 257 34.00 13.54 -4.24
C ALA A 257 35.31 14.27 -4.48
N ASP A 258 35.42 15.43 -3.90
CA ASP A 258 36.71 16.13 -3.79
C ASP A 258 37.51 15.76 -2.51
N ALA A 259 37.02 14.80 -1.70
CA ALA A 259 37.64 14.44 -0.43
C ALA A 259 37.78 12.92 -0.26
N ARG A 260 39.02 12.49 0.02
CA ARG A 260 39.40 11.09 0.25
C ARG A 260 38.61 10.45 1.40
N GLY A 261 37.88 9.38 1.12
CA GLY A 261 37.42 8.42 2.13
C GLY A 261 35.91 8.19 2.31
N ALA A 262 35.04 9.09 1.83
CA ALA A 262 33.58 8.91 1.97
C ALA A 262 32.88 8.49 0.66
N ASP A 263 33.63 8.24 -0.38
CA ASP A 263 33.16 8.19 -1.76
C ASP A 263 32.69 6.83 -2.28
N VAL A 264 33.33 5.78 -1.82
CA VAL A 264 33.05 4.41 -2.32
C VAL A 264 31.56 4.05 -2.10
N SER A 265 31.00 4.46 -0.98
CA SER A 265 29.60 4.18 -0.64
C SER A 265 28.57 4.90 -1.53
N ARG A 266 28.89 6.11 -2.01
CA ARG A 266 27.97 6.90 -2.87
C ARG A 266 27.99 6.43 -4.32
N GLU A 267 29.17 6.12 -4.85
CA GLU A 267 29.32 5.53 -6.19
C GLU A 267 28.65 4.14 -6.24
N GLY A 268 28.74 3.37 -5.16
CA GLY A 268 28.05 2.10 -5.01
C GLY A 268 26.55 2.24 -5.13
N VAL A 269 25.93 3.21 -4.44
CA VAL A 269 24.48 3.47 -4.53
C VAL A 269 24.07 3.89 -5.94
N GLN A 270 24.84 4.73 -6.63
CA GLN A 270 24.55 5.09 -8.02
C GLN A 270 24.54 3.87 -8.93
N ARG A 271 25.58 3.02 -8.82
CA ARG A 271 25.71 1.80 -9.60
C ARG A 271 24.56 0.83 -9.34
N ASP A 272 24.13 0.71 -8.08
CA ASP A 272 23.07 -0.21 -7.67
C ASP A 272 21.66 0.33 -8.07
N LEU A 273 21.48 1.65 -8.15
CA LEU A 273 20.24 2.28 -8.65
C LEU A 273 20.07 2.14 -10.17
N LEU A 274 21.14 2.08 -10.94
CA LEU A 274 21.08 2.05 -12.40
C LEU A 274 20.24 0.90 -12.95
N PRO A 275 20.42 -0.37 -12.52
CA PRO A 275 19.56 -1.47 -12.98
C PRO A 275 18.08 -1.27 -12.64
N LEU A 276 17.77 -0.67 -11.48
CA LEU A 276 16.38 -0.41 -11.10
C LEU A 276 15.72 0.63 -12.03
N ILE A 277 16.49 1.62 -12.48
CA ILE A 277 16.02 2.70 -13.37
C ILE A 277 15.90 2.21 -14.82
N GLU A 278 16.80 1.35 -15.25
CA GLU A 278 16.85 0.81 -16.63
C GLU A 278 15.89 -0.37 -16.83
N GLY A 279 15.54 -1.08 -15.77
CA GLY A 279 14.69 -2.27 -15.78
C GLY A 279 15.43 -3.50 -15.30
N THR A 280 14.94 -4.11 -14.25
CA THR A 280 15.43 -5.36 -13.69
C THR A 280 14.30 -6.11 -12.99
N THR A 281 14.58 -7.34 -12.56
CA THR A 281 13.64 -8.12 -11.74
C THR A 281 14.11 -8.18 -10.32
N VAL A 282 13.30 -7.67 -9.40
CA VAL A 282 13.56 -7.67 -7.96
C VAL A 282 12.74 -8.78 -7.28
N SER A 283 13.42 -9.58 -6.46
CA SER A 283 12.76 -10.61 -5.65
C SER A 283 12.12 -10.00 -4.41
N THR A 284 10.83 -10.28 -4.22
CA THR A 284 10.08 -9.88 -3.03
C THR A 284 9.46 -11.10 -2.33
N LYS A 285 9.00 -10.93 -1.10
CA LYS A 285 8.28 -11.98 -0.36
C LYS A 285 6.94 -12.39 -1.03
N HIS A 286 6.45 -11.58 -1.97
CA HIS A 286 5.20 -11.79 -2.70
C HIS A 286 5.43 -12.30 -4.13
N GLY A 287 6.68 -12.48 -4.55
CA GLY A 287 7.07 -12.89 -5.89
C GLY A 287 8.02 -11.90 -6.57
N PRO A 288 8.52 -12.22 -7.77
CA PRO A 288 9.38 -11.34 -8.55
C PRO A 288 8.59 -10.17 -9.11
N VAL A 289 9.24 -9.01 -9.22
CA VAL A 289 8.66 -7.75 -9.74
C VAL A 289 9.60 -7.16 -10.77
N LYS A 290 9.09 -6.89 -11.97
CA LYS A 290 9.82 -6.20 -13.03
C LYS A 290 9.72 -4.69 -12.86
N THR A 291 10.85 -3.99 -12.99
CA THR A 291 10.89 -2.54 -12.77
C THR A 291 10.80 -1.72 -14.06
N ASP A 292 10.81 -2.35 -15.23
CA ASP A 292 10.85 -1.73 -16.57
C ASP A 292 9.84 -0.61 -16.79
N HIS A 293 8.66 -0.72 -16.19
CA HIS A 293 7.57 0.23 -16.40
C HIS A 293 7.21 1.03 -15.12
N ILE A 294 8.04 0.97 -14.09
CA ILE A 294 7.94 1.84 -12.90
C ILE A 294 8.51 3.22 -13.29
N LEU A 295 7.81 4.29 -12.90
CA LEU A 295 8.21 5.67 -13.17
C LEU A 295 9.01 6.21 -12.00
#